data_1bb39811e1aa94cd2909f1c24eb88d5b
#
_entry.id   1bb39811e1aa94cd2909f1c24eb88d5b
#
_cell.length_a   1.000
_cell.length_b   1.000
_cell.length_c   1.000
_cell.angle_alpha   90.00
_cell.angle_beta   90.00
_cell.angle_gamma   90.00
#
_symmetry.space_group_name_H-M   'P 1'
#
loop_
_entity.id
_entity.type
_entity.pdbx_description
1 polymer ?
#
loop_
_entity_poly.entity_id
_entity_poly.type
_entity_poly.pdbx_seq_one_letter_code
_entity_poly.pdbx_strand_id
1 'polypeptide(L)'
;MYDYEPEIEDKDLKKVGLELMFMTPEKGAVENWVTAVELAKMVELPVDIVKKKLAILKDAGIVRVQGISPKYWKFDDYSFQRMDEKDEVYKLLCSFDDVDFDKYFSY
;
A
#
# COMPACT_ATOMS: atom_id res chain seq x y z
N MET A 1 11.58 -12.90 -7.86
CA MET A 1 12.06 -12.05 -6.74
C MET A 1 12.21 -10.62 -7.24
N TYR A 2 11.70 -9.67 -6.53
CA TYR A 2 11.84 -8.26 -6.87
C TYR A 2 13.19 -7.72 -6.38
N ASP A 3 13.72 -6.72 -7.07
CA ASP A 3 15.06 -6.17 -6.78
C ASP A 3 15.03 -4.92 -5.91
N TYR A 4 13.88 -4.63 -5.30
CA TYR A 4 13.76 -3.45 -4.47
C TYR A 4 14.40 -3.67 -3.11
N GLU A 5 15.34 -2.79 -2.76
CA GLU A 5 15.89 -2.72 -1.41
C GLU A 5 15.41 -1.41 -0.80
N PRO A 6 14.37 -1.44 0.04
CA PRO A 6 13.88 -0.20 0.62
C PRO A 6 14.93 0.39 1.54
N GLU A 7 15.11 1.69 1.44
CA GLU A 7 15.82 2.42 2.46
C GLU A 7 15.04 2.24 3.77
N ILE A 8 15.75 2.25 4.90
CA ILE A 8 15.15 2.05 6.22
C ILE A 8 13.99 3.01 6.47
N GLU A 9 13.89 4.08 5.67
CA GLU A 9 12.86 5.09 5.79
C GLU A 9 12.17 5.41 4.47
N ASP A 10 11.75 4.40 3.70
CA ASP A 10 10.89 4.68 2.55
C ASP A 10 9.49 5.04 3.04
N LYS A 11 9.34 6.29 3.45
CA LYS A 11 8.10 6.81 4.04
C LYS A 11 6.95 6.77 3.04
N ASP A 12 7.23 6.99 1.77
CA ASP A 12 6.19 7.00 0.75
C ASP A 12 5.66 5.59 0.50
N LEU A 13 6.55 4.59 0.44
CA LEU A 13 6.14 3.20 0.31
C LEU A 13 5.30 2.77 1.52
N LYS A 14 5.73 3.16 2.72
CA LYS A 14 5.01 2.85 3.95
C LYS A 14 3.62 3.49 3.96
N LYS A 15 3.52 4.77 3.58
CA LYS A 15 2.23 5.46 3.48
C LYS A 15 1.27 4.75 2.53
N VAL A 16 1.74 4.43 1.33
CA VAL A 16 0.92 3.78 0.31
C VAL A 16 0.48 2.39 0.79
N GLY A 17 1.42 1.61 1.33
CA GLY A 17 1.13 0.27 1.83
C GLY A 17 0.13 0.26 2.98
N LEU A 18 0.33 1.13 3.96
CA LEU A 18 -0.57 1.21 5.12
C LEU A 18 -1.95 1.73 4.75
N GLU A 19 -2.03 2.71 3.85
CA GLU A 19 -3.33 3.22 3.39
C GLU A 19 -4.14 2.12 2.72
N LEU A 20 -3.49 1.27 1.90
CA LEU A 20 -4.16 0.13 1.31
C LEU A 20 -4.52 -0.93 2.35
N MET A 21 -3.62 -1.20 3.29
CA MET A 21 -3.84 -2.20 4.34
C MET A 21 -5.06 -1.87 5.19
N PHE A 22 -5.24 -0.59 5.53
CA PHE A 22 -6.35 -0.13 6.35
C PHE A 22 -7.53 0.41 5.54
N MET A 23 -7.59 0.11 4.25
CA MET A 23 -8.69 0.54 3.40
C MET A 23 -10.00 -0.10 3.86
N THR A 24 -11.04 0.71 3.92
CA THR A 24 -12.39 0.25 4.23
C THR A 24 -13.30 0.44 3.00
N PRO A 25 -14.43 -0.27 2.93
CA PRO A 25 -15.37 -0.10 1.82
C PRO A 25 -15.82 1.34 1.61
N GLU A 26 -15.91 2.12 2.66
CA GLU A 26 -16.34 3.52 2.60
C GLU A 26 -15.30 4.44 1.96
N LYS A 27 -14.02 4.04 2.02
CA LYS A 27 -12.93 4.84 1.47
C LYS A 27 -12.61 4.49 0.02
N GLY A 28 -12.84 3.24 -0.38
CA GLY A 28 -12.55 2.78 -1.73
C GLY A 28 -13.64 3.15 -2.72
N ALA A 29 -13.30 3.20 -4.00
CA ALA A 29 -14.23 3.49 -5.07
C ALA A 29 -15.25 2.36 -5.25
N VAL A 30 -14.79 1.11 -5.15
CA VAL A 30 -15.63 -0.09 -5.26
C VAL A 30 -15.19 -1.03 -4.15
N GLU A 31 -15.93 -1.04 -3.06
CA GLU A 31 -15.55 -1.79 -1.87
C GLU A 31 -14.16 -1.35 -1.39
N ASN A 32 -13.20 -2.28 -1.30
CA ASN A 32 -11.83 -1.94 -0.87
C ASN A 32 -10.89 -1.66 -2.06
N TRP A 33 -11.42 -1.63 -3.27
CA TRP A 33 -10.64 -1.36 -4.47
C TRP A 33 -10.53 0.15 -4.68
N VAL A 34 -9.33 0.60 -5.02
CA VAL A 34 -9.03 2.02 -5.17
C VAL A 34 -8.11 2.25 -6.37
N THR A 35 -8.29 3.39 -7.04
CA THR A 35 -7.39 3.78 -8.13
C THR A 35 -6.14 4.46 -7.57
N ALA A 36 -5.07 4.52 -8.37
CA ALA A 36 -3.87 5.24 -7.98
C ALA A 36 -4.14 6.73 -7.74
N VAL A 37 -5.05 7.32 -8.52
CA VAL A 37 -5.42 8.74 -8.36
C VAL A 37 -6.12 8.98 -7.02
N GLU A 38 -7.06 8.12 -6.66
CA GLU A 38 -7.74 8.21 -5.37
C GLU A 38 -6.76 8.02 -4.21
N LEU A 39 -5.90 7.02 -4.33
CA LEU A 39 -4.89 6.73 -3.32
C LEU A 39 -3.91 7.89 -3.15
N ALA A 40 -3.51 8.51 -4.25
CA ALA A 40 -2.63 9.68 -4.23
C ALA A 40 -3.23 10.82 -3.42
N LYS A 41 -4.53 11.04 -3.54
CA LYS A 41 -5.23 12.06 -2.74
C LYS A 41 -5.24 11.70 -1.27
N MET A 42 -5.45 10.43 -0.94
CA MET A 42 -5.49 9.96 0.45
C MET A 42 -4.15 10.10 1.15
N VAL A 43 -3.06 9.80 0.45
CA VAL A 43 -1.71 9.85 1.03
C VAL A 43 -1.01 11.19 0.79
N GLU A 44 -1.63 12.09 0.03
CA GLU A 44 -1.09 13.41 -0.28
C GLU A 44 0.27 13.33 -0.98
N LEU A 45 0.36 12.43 -1.97
CA LEU A 45 1.56 12.25 -2.79
C LEU A 45 1.22 12.42 -4.26
N PRO A 46 2.21 12.80 -5.10
CA PRO A 46 2.01 12.81 -6.55
C PRO A 46 1.65 11.41 -7.06
N VAL A 47 0.76 11.37 -8.04
CA VAL A 47 0.28 10.10 -8.62
C VAL A 47 1.43 9.25 -9.18
N ASP A 48 2.46 9.88 -9.75
CA ASP A 48 3.61 9.15 -10.28
C ASP A 48 4.37 8.40 -9.19
N ILE A 49 4.50 9.01 -8.03
CA ILE A 49 5.16 8.39 -6.88
C ILE A 49 4.31 7.22 -6.38
N VAL A 50 3.00 7.42 -6.27
CA VAL A 50 2.07 6.35 -5.84
C VAL A 50 2.16 5.15 -6.78
N LYS A 51 2.17 5.38 -8.09
CA LYS A 51 2.29 4.30 -9.09
C LYS A 51 3.59 3.51 -8.92
N LYS A 52 4.71 4.20 -8.64
CA LYS A 52 6.00 3.54 -8.39
C LYS A 52 5.93 2.65 -7.15
N LYS A 53 5.33 3.16 -6.08
CA LYS A 53 5.20 2.39 -4.83
C LYS A 53 4.24 1.21 -4.99
N LEU A 54 3.15 1.39 -5.73
CA LEU A 54 2.24 0.29 -6.05
C LEU A 54 2.95 -0.82 -6.84
N ALA A 55 3.83 -0.46 -7.77
CA ALA A 55 4.60 -1.45 -8.53
C ALA A 55 5.50 -2.27 -7.60
N ILE A 56 6.13 -1.62 -6.61
CA ILE A 56 6.96 -2.32 -5.62
C ILE A 56 6.12 -3.30 -4.80
N LEU A 57 4.94 -2.87 -4.33
CA LEU A 57 4.04 -3.73 -3.56
C LEU A 57 3.51 -4.89 -4.41
N LYS A 58 3.26 -4.65 -5.68
CA LYS A 58 2.84 -5.69 -6.61
C LYS A 58 3.95 -6.73 -6.80
N ASP A 59 5.18 -6.29 -7.00
CA ASP A 59 6.32 -7.18 -7.15
C ASP A 59 6.57 -8.00 -5.88
N ALA A 60 6.28 -7.42 -4.73
CA ALA A 60 6.34 -8.14 -3.45
C ALA A 60 5.19 -9.14 -3.27
N GLY A 61 4.17 -9.08 -4.13
CA GLY A 61 3.06 -10.02 -4.12
C GLY A 61 1.98 -9.75 -3.08
N ILE A 62 1.92 -8.53 -2.54
CA ILE A 62 0.98 -8.21 -1.44
C ILE A 62 -0.14 -7.28 -1.84
N VAL A 63 -0.26 -6.93 -3.11
CA VAL A 63 -1.41 -6.20 -3.61
C VAL A 63 -1.95 -6.88 -4.85
N ARG A 64 -3.24 -6.73 -5.07
CA ARG A 64 -3.94 -7.19 -6.26
C ARG A 64 -4.29 -6.00 -7.12
N VAL A 65 -4.29 -6.22 -8.42
CA VAL A 65 -4.71 -5.21 -9.39
C VAL A 65 -5.72 -5.82 -10.34
N GLN A 66 -6.76 -5.07 -10.69
CA GLN A 66 -7.74 -5.47 -11.70
C GLN A 66 -8.08 -4.28 -12.58
N GLY A 67 -8.56 -4.58 -13.79
CA GLY A 67 -8.92 -3.56 -14.76
C GLY A 67 -7.71 -3.09 -15.55
N ILE A 68 -7.98 -2.32 -16.58
CA ILE A 68 -6.95 -1.80 -17.48
C ILE A 68 -6.93 -0.28 -17.45
N SER A 69 -8.11 0.33 -17.53
CA SER A 69 -8.25 1.78 -17.55
C SER A 69 -9.62 2.16 -16.99
N PRO A 70 -9.72 2.49 -15.72
CA PRO A 70 -8.65 2.56 -14.74
C PRO A 70 -8.26 1.21 -14.15
N LYS A 71 -7.09 1.15 -13.55
CA LYS A 71 -6.67 0.02 -12.73
C LYS A 71 -7.10 0.26 -11.29
N TYR A 72 -7.62 -0.79 -10.66
CA TYR A 72 -8.00 -0.79 -9.25
C TYR A 72 -7.06 -1.65 -8.45
N TRP A 73 -6.67 -1.19 -7.28
CA TRP A 73 -5.68 -1.82 -6.40
C TRP A 73 -6.32 -2.19 -5.07
N LYS A 74 -5.90 -3.31 -4.53
CA LYS A 74 -6.40 -3.79 -3.23
C LYS A 74 -5.27 -4.51 -2.51
N PHE A 75 -5.19 -4.32 -1.18
CA PHE A 75 -4.20 -5.02 -0.36
C PHE A 75 -4.60 -6.50 -0.23
N ASP A 76 -3.62 -7.38 -0.36
CA ASP A 76 -3.82 -8.83 -0.22
C ASP A 76 -3.32 -9.27 1.15
N ASP A 77 -4.23 -9.24 2.14
CA ASP A 77 -3.89 -9.60 3.52
C ASP A 77 -3.37 -11.03 3.63
N TYR A 78 -3.95 -11.95 2.86
CA TYR A 78 -3.55 -13.35 2.88
C TYR A 78 -2.09 -13.52 2.48
N SER A 79 -1.70 -12.90 1.37
CA SER A 79 -0.33 -12.94 0.89
C SER A 79 0.63 -12.24 1.84
N PHE A 80 0.20 -11.12 2.42
CA PHE A 80 1.01 -10.38 3.39
C PHE A 80 1.31 -11.22 4.63
N GLN A 81 0.32 -11.92 5.16
CA GLN A 81 0.47 -12.78 6.35
C GLN A 81 1.43 -13.94 6.10
N ARG A 82 1.65 -14.31 4.84
CA ARG A 82 2.54 -15.41 4.44
C ARG A 82 3.93 -14.94 4.04
N MET A 83 4.21 -13.65 4.12
CA MET A 83 5.54 -13.13 3.82
C MET A 83 6.56 -13.57 4.86
N ASP A 84 7.81 -13.67 4.42
CA ASP A 84 8.94 -13.91 5.32
C ASP A 84 9.11 -12.68 6.21
N GLU A 85 9.24 -12.90 7.51
CA GLU A 85 9.48 -11.84 8.50
C GLU A 85 10.75 -11.04 8.22
N LYS A 86 11.67 -11.62 7.45
CA LYS A 86 12.94 -10.99 7.10
C LYS A 86 12.82 -10.11 5.86
N ASP A 87 11.69 -10.18 5.15
CA ASP A 87 11.47 -9.36 3.97
C ASP A 87 11.44 -7.88 4.36
N GLU A 88 12.17 -7.05 3.62
CA GLU A 88 12.30 -5.64 3.94
C GLU A 88 10.97 -4.88 3.81
N VAL A 89 10.14 -5.25 2.84
CA VAL A 89 8.80 -4.64 2.70
C VAL A 89 7.92 -5.03 3.88
N TYR A 90 7.97 -6.30 4.31
CA TYR A 90 7.23 -6.77 5.47
C TYR A 90 7.63 -5.99 6.73
N LYS A 91 8.94 -5.88 6.97
CA LYS A 91 9.46 -5.12 8.12
C LYS A 91 9.02 -3.66 8.09
N LEU A 92 9.08 -3.05 6.92
CA LEU A 92 8.69 -1.64 6.75
C LEU A 92 7.22 -1.45 7.12
N LEU A 93 6.34 -2.31 6.61
CA LEU A 93 4.91 -2.20 6.87
C LEU A 93 4.51 -2.58 8.29
N CYS A 94 5.31 -3.40 8.97
CA CYS A 94 5.08 -3.78 10.36
C CYS A 94 5.71 -2.83 11.37
N SER A 95 6.43 -1.80 10.92
CA SER A 95 7.04 -0.81 11.80
C SER A 95 6.03 0.31 12.06
N PHE A 96 5.50 0.38 13.28
CA PHE A 96 4.44 1.31 13.62
C PHE A 96 4.89 2.47 14.52
N ASP A 97 6.20 2.62 14.73
CA ASP A 97 6.75 3.60 15.67
C ASP A 97 6.39 5.05 15.32
N ASP A 98 6.28 5.34 14.03
CA ASP A 98 5.98 6.68 13.52
C ASP A 98 4.59 6.78 12.87
N VAL A 99 3.73 5.79 13.09
CA VAL A 99 2.41 5.74 12.46
C VAL A 99 1.38 6.44 13.32
N ASP A 100 0.65 7.36 12.71
CA ASP A 100 -0.51 7.99 13.33
C ASP A 100 -1.74 7.12 13.06
N PHE A 101 -2.04 6.24 14.00
CA PHE A 101 -3.19 5.35 13.87
C PHE A 101 -4.52 6.09 13.86
N ASP A 102 -4.61 7.26 14.48
CA ASP A 102 -5.84 8.04 14.47
C ASP A 102 -6.24 8.43 13.05
N LYS A 103 -5.26 8.66 12.18
CA LYS A 103 -5.50 8.95 10.77
C LYS A 103 -6.25 7.82 10.07
N TYR A 104 -5.98 6.56 10.44
CA TYR A 104 -6.57 5.39 9.79
C TYR A 104 -7.87 4.92 10.45
N PHE A 105 -8.05 5.19 11.72
CA PHE A 105 -9.18 4.68 12.52
C PHE A 105 -10.13 5.78 12.98
N SER A 106 -9.90 7.02 12.59
CA SER A 106 -10.79 8.12 12.90
C SER A 106 -11.97 8.13 11.93
N TYR A 107 -13.16 8.13 12.46
CA TYR A 107 -14.41 8.12 11.69
C TYR A 107 -15.18 9.41 11.89
#